data_451a70a8f305d99d9b77c2218d3fd4b8
#
_entry.id   451a70a8f305d99d9b77c2218d3fd4b8
#
_cell.length_a   1.000
_cell.length_b   1.000
_cell.length_c   1.000
_cell.angle_alpha   90.00
_cell.angle_beta   90.00
_cell.angle_gamma   90.00
#
_symmetry.space_group_name_H-M   'P 1'
#
loop_
_entity.id
_entity.type
_entity.pdbx_description
1 polymer ?
#
loop_
_entity_poly.entity_id
_entity_poly.type
_entity_poly.pdbx_seq_one_letter_code
_entity_poly.pdbx_strand_id
1 'polypeptide(L)'
;AAIKTQNGAAMSVGRISTFLDIYVERDLENGVITEAEAQELVDHIVMKFRMVKFARITSYQELFSGDPVWATLEVGGTGLDGRSMVTKNDYRFLHTLENMGPSPEPNMTVLYTSRLPEAFKKYAAHISIVSSSIQYENDDVMKPVWGDDYSICCCVSATQTGKEMQFFGARANLLKALLYAINGGMDEKLKTQVGPCYAPITTDELTWDIVKPAYLRMLDWLAGLYVNVLNLIHYMHDKYYYEAAEMALIDTHVKRSFATGIAGFSHCVDSISALKYAKVTAIRDESGMVYDYKTEGEFPKYGNDDDRADDIAKWLLKTFIDMVKKHHTYRNSEPSTSILTITSNVVYGKATGSTPDGRRAWTPLAPGANPSYGAEQNGLVASLNSTAKLPYHWALDGISNTQTINPDALGHAAGERVNNLVQVMDGYFDQGAHHLNVNVFGKEKLLDAMEHPEKEEYANFTIRVSGYAVKFIDLTREQQLDVIARTCHTRM
;
A
#
# COMPACT_ATOMS: atom_id res chain seq x y z
N ALA A 1 -20.94 -12.84 10.59
CA ALA A 1 -21.66 -11.83 11.38
C ALA A 1 -20.70 -10.70 11.81
N ALA A 2 -19.55 -11.03 12.38
CA ALA A 2 -18.57 -10.02 12.83
C ALA A 2 -18.15 -9.06 11.70
N ILE A 3 -17.89 -9.58 10.50
CA ILE A 3 -17.54 -8.76 9.32
C ILE A 3 -18.63 -7.74 8.99
N LYS A 4 -19.89 -8.07 9.17
CA LYS A 4 -21.02 -7.17 8.90
C LYS A 4 -21.25 -6.10 9.98
N THR A 5 -20.74 -6.30 11.18
CA THR A 5 -20.86 -5.29 12.25
C THR A 5 -19.80 -4.20 12.15
N GLN A 6 -18.75 -4.43 11.37
CA GLN A 6 -17.61 -3.52 11.20
C GLN A 6 -17.73 -2.77 9.87
N ASN A 7 -18.29 -1.58 9.92
CA ASN A 7 -18.44 -0.75 8.73
C ASN A 7 -17.13 -0.01 8.41
N GLY A 8 -16.29 -0.61 7.57
CA GLY A 8 -15.03 -0.04 7.09
C GLY A 8 -13.81 -0.39 7.94
N ALA A 9 -13.95 -1.18 8.99
CA ALA A 9 -12.80 -1.74 9.71
C ALA A 9 -12.12 -2.83 8.87
N ALA A 10 -10.81 -2.83 8.91
CA ALA A 10 -10.03 -3.88 8.30
C ALA A 10 -9.96 -5.09 9.22
N MET A 11 -10.10 -6.29 8.65
CA MET A 11 -9.97 -7.54 9.40
C MET A 11 -9.34 -8.61 8.54
N SER A 12 -8.72 -9.57 9.19
CA SER A 12 -8.19 -10.76 8.55
C SER A 12 -8.78 -12.02 9.16
N VAL A 13 -8.93 -13.04 8.34
CA VAL A 13 -9.25 -14.39 8.79
C VAL A 13 -7.98 -15.26 8.93
N GLY A 14 -6.81 -14.69 8.70
CA GLY A 14 -5.53 -15.38 8.80
C GLY A 14 -5.36 -16.47 7.76
N ARG A 15 -4.46 -17.41 8.03
CA ARG A 15 -4.20 -18.59 7.19
C ARG A 15 -5.22 -19.70 7.42
N ILE A 16 -6.50 -19.42 7.16
CA ILE A 16 -7.56 -20.43 7.31
C ILE A 16 -7.36 -21.62 6.38
N SER A 17 -6.66 -21.46 5.26
CA SER A 17 -6.28 -22.55 4.36
C SER A 17 -5.54 -23.64 5.11
N THR A 18 -4.52 -23.28 5.89
CA THR A 18 -3.65 -24.23 6.60
C THR A 18 -4.40 -25.00 7.68
N PHE A 19 -5.19 -24.37 8.53
CA PHE A 19 -5.86 -25.13 9.59
C PHE A 19 -7.14 -25.83 9.13
N LEU A 20 -7.82 -25.36 8.10
CA LEU A 20 -8.94 -26.08 7.50
C LEU A 20 -8.48 -27.33 6.77
N ASP A 21 -7.25 -27.35 6.27
CA ASP A 21 -6.69 -28.51 5.57
C ASP A 21 -6.71 -29.77 6.43
N ILE A 22 -6.49 -29.66 7.73
CA ILE A 22 -6.55 -30.78 8.70
C ILE A 22 -7.92 -31.49 8.62
N TYR A 23 -8.99 -30.74 8.52
CA TYR A 23 -10.35 -31.28 8.47
C TYR A 23 -10.71 -31.79 7.08
N VAL A 24 -10.30 -31.06 6.05
CA VAL A 24 -10.56 -31.43 4.65
C VAL A 24 -9.83 -32.73 4.29
N GLU A 25 -8.54 -32.85 4.62
CA GLU A 25 -7.77 -34.08 4.35
C GLU A 25 -8.33 -35.28 5.12
N ARG A 26 -8.69 -35.10 6.39
CA ARG A 26 -9.37 -36.15 7.18
C ARG A 26 -10.66 -36.64 6.50
N ASP A 27 -11.47 -35.72 6.00
CA ASP A 27 -12.76 -36.06 5.42
C ASP A 27 -12.61 -36.69 4.02
N LEU A 28 -11.57 -36.29 3.26
CA LEU A 28 -11.16 -36.95 2.01
C LEU A 28 -10.64 -38.36 2.26
N GLU A 29 -9.75 -38.58 3.24
CA GLU A 29 -9.21 -39.88 3.60
C GLU A 29 -10.28 -40.87 4.07
N ASN A 30 -11.31 -40.36 4.76
CA ASN A 30 -12.44 -41.18 5.22
C ASN A 30 -13.57 -41.33 4.16
N GLY A 31 -13.38 -40.75 2.97
CA GLY A 31 -14.38 -40.83 1.90
C GLY A 31 -15.70 -40.10 2.23
N VAL A 32 -15.67 -39.13 3.14
CA VAL A 32 -16.82 -38.29 3.52
C VAL A 32 -17.13 -37.27 2.43
N ILE A 33 -16.08 -36.73 1.83
CA ILE A 33 -16.15 -35.80 0.69
C ILE A 33 -15.18 -36.23 -0.41
N THR A 34 -15.47 -35.80 -1.63
CA THR A 34 -14.57 -35.90 -2.80
C THR A 34 -13.72 -34.65 -2.94
N GLU A 35 -12.69 -34.70 -3.78
CA GLU A 35 -11.84 -33.51 -4.09
C GLU A 35 -12.66 -32.36 -4.72
N ALA A 36 -13.67 -32.69 -5.54
CA ALA A 36 -14.57 -31.71 -6.12
C ALA A 36 -15.44 -31.02 -5.06
N GLU A 37 -15.97 -31.78 -4.10
CA GLU A 37 -16.74 -31.24 -2.99
C GLU A 37 -15.87 -30.42 -2.04
N ALA A 38 -14.61 -30.80 -1.83
CA ALA A 38 -13.65 -29.99 -1.07
C ALA A 38 -13.42 -28.60 -1.73
N GLN A 39 -13.26 -28.56 -3.06
CA GLN A 39 -13.14 -27.31 -3.81
C GLN A 39 -14.44 -26.50 -3.71
N GLU A 40 -15.62 -27.12 -3.87
CA GLU A 40 -16.91 -26.45 -3.76
C GLU A 40 -17.12 -25.79 -2.38
N LEU A 41 -16.71 -26.45 -1.30
CA LEU A 41 -16.76 -25.88 0.06
C LEU A 41 -15.87 -24.63 0.19
N VAL A 42 -14.67 -24.66 -0.40
CA VAL A 42 -13.77 -23.48 -0.43
C VAL A 42 -14.37 -22.36 -1.29
N ASP A 43 -14.92 -22.68 -2.45
CA ASP A 43 -15.62 -21.73 -3.31
C ASP A 43 -16.80 -21.05 -2.56
N HIS A 44 -17.57 -21.82 -1.78
CA HIS A 44 -18.64 -21.29 -0.93
C HIS A 44 -18.14 -20.32 0.15
N ILE A 45 -16.97 -20.58 0.76
CA ILE A 45 -16.36 -19.64 1.72
C ILE A 45 -16.03 -18.33 1.02
N VAL A 46 -15.32 -18.40 -0.12
CA VAL A 46 -14.92 -17.21 -0.88
C VAL A 46 -16.14 -16.44 -1.42
N MET A 47 -17.17 -17.16 -1.88
CA MET A 47 -18.44 -16.54 -2.31
C MET A 47 -19.05 -15.70 -1.20
N LYS A 48 -19.03 -16.16 0.06
CA LYS A 48 -19.55 -15.40 1.20
C LYS A 48 -18.78 -14.09 1.43
N PHE A 49 -17.45 -14.07 1.25
CA PHE A 49 -16.68 -12.83 1.28
C PHE A 49 -17.11 -11.88 0.15
N ARG A 50 -17.32 -12.37 -1.07
CA ARG A 50 -17.77 -11.57 -2.21
C ARG A 50 -19.19 -10.99 -2.02
N MET A 51 -20.01 -11.60 -1.18
CA MET A 51 -21.39 -11.15 -0.86
C MET A 51 -21.44 -10.11 0.25
N VAL A 52 -20.39 -9.93 1.05
CA VAL A 52 -20.37 -8.93 2.12
C VAL A 52 -20.37 -7.53 1.52
N LYS A 53 -21.28 -6.68 2.00
CA LYS A 53 -21.36 -5.27 1.60
C LYS A 53 -21.66 -4.40 2.82
N PHE A 54 -21.16 -3.18 2.79
CA PHE A 54 -21.41 -2.17 3.81
C PHE A 54 -22.12 -0.97 3.20
N ALA A 55 -23.06 -0.40 3.95
CA ALA A 55 -23.64 0.90 3.61
C ALA A 55 -22.60 1.99 3.97
N ARG A 56 -22.17 2.77 2.98
CA ARG A 56 -21.19 3.83 3.14
C ARG A 56 -21.70 5.14 2.57
N ILE A 57 -21.21 6.24 3.12
CA ILE A 57 -21.50 7.60 2.60
C ILE A 57 -20.69 7.87 1.33
N THR A 58 -21.19 8.75 0.47
CA THR A 58 -20.56 9.08 -0.82
C THR A 58 -19.10 9.53 -0.66
N SER A 59 -18.78 10.36 0.34
CA SER A 59 -17.42 10.83 0.59
C SER A 59 -16.42 9.70 0.92
N TYR A 60 -16.89 8.58 1.46
CA TYR A 60 -16.05 7.40 1.64
C TYR A 60 -15.67 6.77 0.28
N GLN A 61 -16.61 6.71 -0.65
CA GLN A 61 -16.37 6.17 -2.00
C GLN A 61 -15.44 7.06 -2.83
N GLU A 62 -15.45 8.37 -2.60
CA GLU A 62 -14.48 9.29 -3.23
C GLU A 62 -13.04 9.00 -2.79
N LEU A 63 -12.85 8.56 -1.53
CA LEU A 63 -11.54 8.20 -0.98
C LEU A 63 -11.11 6.78 -1.37
N PHE A 64 -12.04 5.83 -1.28
CA PHE A 64 -11.79 4.38 -1.37
C PHE A 64 -12.82 3.73 -2.31
N SER A 65 -12.71 4.00 -3.60
CA SER A 65 -13.64 3.49 -4.60
C SER A 65 -13.66 1.96 -4.68
N GLY A 66 -14.75 1.44 -5.25
CA GLY A 66 -14.95 0.02 -5.47
C GLY A 66 -15.57 -0.71 -4.28
N ASP A 67 -16.04 0.02 -3.27
CA ASP A 67 -16.71 -0.53 -2.08
C ASP A 67 -15.94 -1.69 -1.40
N PRO A 68 -14.66 -1.47 -1.03
CA PRO A 68 -13.83 -2.54 -0.48
C PRO A 68 -14.38 -3.04 0.86
N VAL A 69 -14.33 -4.35 1.07
CA VAL A 69 -14.77 -5.00 2.32
C VAL A 69 -13.69 -4.98 3.39
N TRP A 70 -12.44 -4.90 2.97
CA TRP A 70 -11.25 -4.94 3.83
C TRP A 70 -11.12 -6.27 4.59
N ALA A 71 -11.55 -7.37 4.00
CA ALA A 71 -11.35 -8.71 4.53
C ALA A 71 -10.19 -9.39 3.82
N THR A 72 -9.18 -9.80 4.59
CA THR A 72 -7.97 -10.45 4.08
C THR A 72 -7.96 -11.94 4.43
N LEU A 73 -7.39 -12.73 3.55
CA LEU A 73 -7.15 -14.16 3.70
C LEU A 73 -5.73 -14.44 3.25
N GLU A 74 -4.95 -15.15 4.06
CA GLU A 74 -3.56 -15.50 3.75
C GLU A 74 -3.43 -16.95 3.31
N VAL A 75 -2.48 -17.17 2.37
CA VAL A 75 -2.02 -18.48 1.89
C VAL A 75 -0.49 -18.54 1.89
N GLY A 76 0.07 -19.74 1.96
CA GLY A 76 1.52 -19.93 1.93
C GLY A 76 2.21 -19.67 3.28
N GLY A 77 3.40 -19.08 3.22
CA GLY A 77 4.25 -18.81 4.38
C GLY A 77 5.00 -20.03 4.92
N THR A 78 5.75 -19.79 5.99
CA THR A 78 6.57 -20.82 6.65
C THR A 78 6.39 -20.75 8.17
N GLY A 79 6.58 -21.88 8.86
CA GLY A 79 6.65 -21.96 10.32
C GLY A 79 7.97 -21.36 10.85
N LEU A 80 8.05 -21.17 12.18
CA LEU A 80 9.29 -20.71 12.85
C LEU A 80 10.46 -21.69 12.67
N ASP A 81 10.17 -22.96 12.45
CA ASP A 81 11.14 -24.02 12.14
C ASP A 81 11.60 -24.02 10.66
N GLY A 82 11.06 -23.10 9.84
CA GLY A 82 11.40 -22.94 8.43
C GLY A 82 10.68 -23.89 7.48
N ARG A 83 9.84 -24.83 7.96
CA ARG A 83 9.06 -25.69 7.07
C ARG A 83 7.98 -24.88 6.34
N SER A 84 7.68 -25.27 5.11
CA SER A 84 6.57 -24.71 4.35
C SER A 84 5.23 -24.99 5.04
N MET A 85 4.38 -23.99 5.12
CA MET A 85 3.00 -24.09 5.59
C MET A 85 1.99 -24.25 4.43
N VAL A 86 2.48 -24.38 3.21
CA VAL A 86 1.66 -24.61 2.01
C VAL A 86 0.95 -25.96 2.12
N THR A 87 -0.36 -25.95 1.97
CA THR A 87 -1.24 -27.12 1.97
C THR A 87 -2.01 -27.21 0.64
N LYS A 88 -2.76 -28.27 0.42
CA LYS A 88 -3.66 -28.36 -0.74
C LYS A 88 -4.74 -27.28 -0.73
N ASN A 89 -5.19 -26.87 0.44
CA ASN A 89 -6.17 -25.81 0.53
C ASN A 89 -5.65 -24.44 0.06
N ASP A 90 -4.35 -24.18 0.14
CA ASP A 90 -3.78 -22.97 -0.46
C ASP A 90 -4.02 -22.93 -1.98
N TYR A 91 -3.81 -24.08 -2.63
CA TYR A 91 -4.13 -24.21 -4.06
C TYR A 91 -5.64 -24.07 -4.32
N ARG A 92 -6.50 -24.69 -3.49
CA ARG A 92 -7.97 -24.59 -3.64
C ARG A 92 -8.45 -23.15 -3.47
N PHE A 93 -7.90 -22.38 -2.50
CA PHE A 93 -8.21 -20.96 -2.35
C PHE A 93 -7.77 -20.13 -3.56
N LEU A 94 -6.56 -20.32 -4.07
CA LEU A 94 -6.10 -19.64 -5.29
C LEU A 94 -6.94 -20.04 -6.50
N HIS A 95 -7.35 -21.31 -6.60
CA HIS A 95 -8.16 -21.83 -7.71
C HIS A 95 -9.57 -21.23 -7.77
N THR A 96 -10.07 -20.67 -6.67
CA THR A 96 -11.36 -19.94 -6.70
C THR A 96 -11.35 -18.75 -7.66
N LEU A 97 -10.17 -18.18 -7.96
CA LEU A 97 -10.01 -17.08 -8.90
C LEU A 97 -10.10 -17.54 -10.37
N GLU A 98 -9.92 -18.82 -10.63
CA GLU A 98 -10.18 -19.46 -11.93
C GLU A 98 -11.63 -19.94 -12.02
N ASN A 99 -12.12 -20.68 -11.02
CA ASN A 99 -13.49 -21.22 -10.99
C ASN A 99 -14.59 -20.14 -11.01
N MET A 100 -14.41 -19.09 -10.23
CA MET A 100 -15.41 -18.02 -10.06
C MET A 100 -14.97 -16.71 -10.74
N GLY A 101 -13.83 -16.70 -11.39
CA GLY A 101 -13.24 -15.54 -12.04
C GLY A 101 -12.60 -14.52 -11.07
N PRO A 102 -11.86 -13.55 -11.62
CA PRO A 102 -11.20 -12.48 -10.86
C PRO A 102 -12.15 -11.72 -9.94
N SER A 103 -11.67 -11.35 -8.77
CA SER A 103 -12.45 -10.57 -7.80
C SER A 103 -11.51 -9.80 -6.85
N PRO A 104 -11.90 -8.59 -6.42
CA PRO A 104 -11.17 -7.87 -5.39
C PRO A 104 -11.29 -8.51 -3.99
N GLU A 105 -12.32 -9.35 -3.75
CA GLU A 105 -12.62 -9.89 -2.42
C GLU A 105 -12.68 -11.44 -2.41
N PRO A 106 -12.15 -12.07 -1.36
CA PRO A 106 -11.35 -11.49 -0.28
C PRO A 106 -10.03 -10.93 -0.80
N ASN A 107 -9.40 -9.99 -0.06
CA ASN A 107 -8.05 -9.54 -0.39
C ASN A 107 -7.08 -10.68 -0.07
N MET A 108 -6.77 -11.50 -1.06
CA MET A 108 -5.98 -12.71 -0.89
C MET A 108 -4.49 -12.39 -0.93
N THR A 109 -3.79 -12.76 0.14
CA THR A 109 -2.37 -12.46 0.33
C THR A 109 -1.54 -13.74 0.36
N VAL A 110 -0.51 -13.80 -0.47
CA VAL A 110 0.51 -14.85 -0.42
C VAL A 110 1.61 -14.40 0.53
N LEU A 111 1.80 -15.12 1.64
CA LEU A 111 2.96 -14.96 2.51
C LEU A 111 4.15 -15.61 1.82
N TYR A 112 4.98 -14.78 1.20
CA TYR A 112 5.99 -15.20 0.23
C TYR A 112 7.39 -15.30 0.84
N THR A 113 8.10 -16.34 0.45
CA THR A 113 9.55 -16.48 0.59
C THR A 113 10.08 -17.29 -0.60
N SER A 114 11.31 -17.04 -1.03
CA SER A 114 11.96 -17.79 -2.12
C SER A 114 12.05 -19.31 -1.82
N ARG A 115 11.94 -19.71 -0.54
CA ARG A 115 11.98 -21.10 -0.05
C ARG A 115 10.66 -21.86 -0.16
N LEU A 116 9.57 -21.23 -0.56
CA LEU A 116 8.29 -21.91 -0.82
C LEU A 116 8.43 -22.95 -1.94
N PRO A 117 7.59 -24.00 -1.95
CA PRO A 117 7.62 -24.99 -3.02
C PRO A 117 7.49 -24.33 -4.38
N GLU A 118 8.36 -24.69 -5.32
CA GLU A 118 8.44 -24.09 -6.65
C GLU A 118 7.10 -24.17 -7.41
N ALA A 119 6.38 -25.29 -7.26
CA ALA A 119 5.06 -25.44 -7.86
C ALA A 119 4.04 -24.42 -7.33
N PHE A 120 4.11 -24.12 -6.03
CA PHE A 120 3.23 -23.12 -5.42
C PHE A 120 3.56 -21.70 -5.88
N LYS A 121 4.87 -21.34 -5.89
CA LYS A 121 5.32 -20.04 -6.41
C LYS A 121 4.85 -19.82 -7.85
N LYS A 122 5.00 -20.83 -8.71
CA LYS A 122 4.56 -20.79 -10.10
C LYS A 122 3.05 -20.66 -10.24
N TYR A 123 2.29 -21.35 -9.41
CA TYR A 123 0.84 -21.26 -9.44
C TYR A 123 0.35 -19.89 -8.97
N ALA A 124 0.91 -19.35 -7.89
CA ALA A 124 0.60 -17.98 -7.44
C ALA A 124 0.96 -16.93 -8.50
N ALA A 125 2.13 -17.05 -9.14
CA ALA A 125 2.53 -16.18 -10.25
C ALA A 125 1.56 -16.29 -11.44
N HIS A 126 1.13 -17.50 -11.81
CA HIS A 126 0.11 -17.70 -12.83
C HIS A 126 -1.20 -16.97 -12.49
N ILE A 127 -1.70 -17.13 -11.26
CA ILE A 127 -2.91 -16.45 -10.79
C ILE A 127 -2.77 -14.93 -10.86
N SER A 128 -1.60 -14.37 -10.50
CA SER A 128 -1.36 -12.92 -10.65
C SER A 128 -1.41 -12.45 -12.10
N ILE A 129 -0.86 -13.25 -13.04
CA ILE A 129 -0.84 -12.92 -14.46
C ILE A 129 -2.25 -12.92 -15.06
N VAL A 130 -3.10 -13.86 -14.65
CA VAL A 130 -4.44 -14.02 -15.24
C VAL A 130 -5.53 -13.19 -14.55
N SER A 131 -5.35 -12.82 -13.26
CA SER A 131 -6.44 -12.22 -12.48
C SER A 131 -6.13 -10.86 -11.86
N SER A 132 -4.86 -10.53 -11.56
CA SER A 132 -4.44 -9.36 -10.76
C SER A 132 -5.18 -9.24 -9.41
N SER A 133 -5.64 -10.36 -8.84
CA SER A 133 -6.51 -10.37 -7.64
C SER A 133 -5.76 -10.61 -6.34
N ILE A 134 -4.50 -11.06 -6.39
CA ILE A 134 -3.71 -11.40 -5.21
C ILE A 134 -2.54 -10.44 -5.00
N GLN A 135 -2.03 -10.41 -3.78
CA GLN A 135 -0.82 -9.67 -3.39
C GLN A 135 0.18 -10.59 -2.69
N TYR A 136 1.39 -10.08 -2.49
CA TYR A 136 2.49 -10.79 -1.85
C TYR A 136 3.05 -9.99 -0.68
N GLU A 137 3.33 -10.67 0.43
CA GLU A 137 3.98 -10.12 1.62
C GLU A 137 5.17 -10.98 1.98
N ASN A 138 6.28 -10.37 2.36
CA ASN A 138 7.52 -11.05 2.67
C ASN A 138 7.47 -11.73 4.05
N ASP A 139 7.27 -13.04 4.06
CA ASP A 139 7.24 -13.83 5.29
C ASP A 139 8.55 -13.77 6.08
N ASP A 140 9.69 -13.60 5.40
CA ASP A 140 11.02 -13.58 6.04
C ASP A 140 11.30 -12.32 6.85
N VAL A 141 10.75 -11.16 6.43
CA VAL A 141 10.91 -9.90 7.20
C VAL A 141 9.82 -9.71 8.24
N MET A 142 8.66 -10.37 8.06
CA MET A 142 7.51 -10.24 8.95
C MET A 142 7.57 -11.22 10.12
N LYS A 143 7.90 -12.45 9.87
CA LYS A 143 7.94 -13.51 10.89
C LYS A 143 8.84 -13.21 12.10
N PRO A 144 10.02 -12.61 11.98
CA PRO A 144 10.83 -12.23 13.13
C PRO A 144 10.14 -11.24 14.08
N VAL A 145 9.18 -10.45 13.57
CA VAL A 145 8.43 -9.45 14.35
C VAL A 145 7.15 -10.04 14.93
N TRP A 146 6.41 -10.81 14.13
CA TRP A 146 5.03 -11.21 14.42
C TRP A 146 4.87 -12.68 14.82
N GLY A 147 5.91 -13.50 14.68
CA GLY A 147 5.82 -14.95 14.86
C GLY A 147 5.30 -15.64 13.61
N ASP A 148 4.84 -16.88 13.73
CA ASP A 148 4.32 -17.69 12.61
C ASP A 148 2.79 -17.64 12.48
N ASP A 149 2.09 -17.05 13.45
CA ASP A 149 0.63 -16.86 13.44
C ASP A 149 0.30 -15.36 13.44
N TYR A 150 0.54 -14.74 12.33
CA TYR A 150 0.15 -13.35 12.07
C TYR A 150 -0.80 -13.29 10.88
N SER A 151 -1.51 -12.19 10.79
CA SER A 151 -2.45 -11.92 9.72
C SER A 151 -2.24 -10.51 9.14
N ILE A 152 -2.59 -10.36 7.88
CA ILE A 152 -2.54 -9.08 7.18
C ILE A 152 -3.90 -8.41 7.30
N CYS A 153 -3.94 -7.29 8.00
CA CYS A 153 -5.17 -6.51 8.15
C CYS A 153 -5.28 -5.47 7.03
N CYS A 154 -6.34 -5.53 6.26
CA CYS A 154 -6.63 -4.59 5.18
C CYS A 154 -5.69 -4.77 3.98
N CYS A 155 -4.57 -4.04 3.97
CA CYS A 155 -3.72 -3.88 2.80
C CYS A 155 -2.35 -4.56 3.01
N VAL A 156 -1.59 -4.08 3.98
CA VAL A 156 -0.18 -4.40 4.18
C VAL A 156 0.21 -4.46 5.67
N SER A 157 -0.72 -4.22 6.58
CA SER A 157 -0.46 -4.15 8.01
C SER A 157 -0.53 -5.52 8.64
N ALA A 158 0.52 -5.96 9.33
CA ALA A 158 0.49 -7.22 10.07
C ALA A 158 0.04 -7.04 11.51
N THR A 159 -0.66 -8.03 12.02
CA THR A 159 -1.02 -8.17 13.43
C THR A 159 -0.92 -9.63 13.87
N GLN A 160 -0.64 -9.88 15.15
CA GLN A 160 -0.71 -11.24 15.70
C GLN A 160 -2.18 -11.67 15.78
N THR A 161 -2.51 -12.79 15.13
CA THR A 161 -3.88 -13.29 15.00
C THR A 161 -4.53 -13.50 16.37
N GLY A 162 -5.66 -12.83 16.59
CA GLY A 162 -6.43 -12.92 17.84
C GLY A 162 -5.77 -12.32 19.09
N LYS A 163 -4.62 -11.67 18.99
CA LYS A 163 -3.87 -11.11 20.13
C LYS A 163 -3.63 -9.63 20.05
N GLU A 164 -3.72 -9.07 18.85
CA GLU A 164 -3.35 -7.68 18.60
C GLU A 164 -4.51 -6.89 18.01
N MET A 165 -4.60 -5.64 18.43
CA MET A 165 -5.49 -4.63 17.87
C MET A 165 -4.65 -3.47 17.35
N GLN A 166 -4.95 -3.01 16.14
CA GLN A 166 -4.27 -1.89 15.55
C GLN A 166 -5.14 -0.63 15.60
N PHE A 167 -4.59 0.44 16.15
CA PHE A 167 -5.17 1.77 16.03
C PHE A 167 -4.70 2.42 14.74
N PHE A 168 -5.64 2.69 13.84
CA PHE A 168 -5.39 3.36 12.56
C PHE A 168 -6.44 4.44 12.31
N GLY A 169 -6.07 5.58 11.70
CA GLY A 169 -7.04 6.64 11.46
C GLY A 169 -6.81 7.41 10.15
N ALA A 170 -5.67 8.02 9.99
CA ALA A 170 -5.41 8.94 8.88
C ALA A 170 -3.95 8.83 8.41
N ARG A 171 -3.59 9.61 7.38
CA ARG A 171 -2.21 9.71 6.88
C ARG A 171 -1.71 11.14 6.95
N ALA A 172 -0.42 11.31 7.23
CA ALA A 172 0.27 12.58 7.17
C ALA A 172 0.84 12.82 5.76
N ASN A 173 0.48 13.94 5.13
CA ASN A 173 1.02 14.34 3.83
C ASN A 173 2.34 15.10 4.04
N LEU A 174 3.47 14.38 3.93
CA LEU A 174 4.80 14.96 4.15
C LEU A 174 5.20 15.96 3.06
N LEU A 175 4.71 15.77 1.85
CA LEU A 175 4.94 16.72 0.75
C LEU A 175 4.24 18.06 1.01
N LYS A 176 3.01 18.04 1.53
CA LYS A 176 2.29 19.24 1.92
C LYS A 176 3.01 19.98 3.06
N ALA A 177 3.57 19.23 4.02
CA ALA A 177 4.39 19.80 5.09
C ALA A 177 5.66 20.51 4.55
N LEU A 178 6.24 20.02 3.44
CA LEU A 178 7.37 20.69 2.77
C LEU A 178 6.94 22.06 2.23
N LEU A 179 5.76 22.14 1.59
CA LEU A 179 5.23 23.41 1.07
C LEU A 179 4.89 24.40 2.22
N TYR A 180 4.35 23.89 3.33
CA TYR A 180 4.15 24.71 4.55
C TYR A 180 5.46 25.21 5.13
N ALA A 181 6.51 24.39 5.14
CA ALA A 181 7.81 24.80 5.63
C ALA A 181 8.40 25.96 4.82
N ILE A 182 8.25 25.92 3.49
CA ILE A 182 8.69 26.98 2.59
C ILE A 182 7.89 28.28 2.82
N ASN A 183 6.58 28.15 3.04
CA ASN A 183 5.64 29.27 3.17
C ASN A 183 5.35 29.68 4.64
N GLY A 184 6.18 29.24 5.62
CA GLY A 184 6.04 29.67 7.01
C GLY A 184 4.74 29.22 7.70
N GLY A 185 4.19 28.05 7.29
CA GLY A 185 2.95 27.48 7.82
C GLY A 185 1.69 27.90 7.08
N MET A 186 1.82 28.72 6.04
CA MET A 186 0.70 29.09 5.16
C MET A 186 0.38 27.96 4.16
N ASP A 187 -0.89 27.71 3.95
CA ASP A 187 -1.38 26.82 2.90
C ASP A 187 -1.34 27.54 1.56
N GLU A 188 -0.56 27.04 0.62
CA GLU A 188 -0.33 27.65 -0.71
C GLU A 188 -1.60 27.66 -1.56
N LYS A 189 -2.57 26.83 -1.23
CA LYS A 189 -3.83 26.69 -1.95
C LYS A 189 -4.98 27.48 -1.30
N LEU A 190 -5.15 27.35 0.01
CA LEU A 190 -6.21 28.01 0.76
C LEU A 190 -5.86 29.46 1.11
N LYS A 191 -4.60 29.85 0.99
CA LYS A 191 -4.08 31.18 1.35
C LYS A 191 -4.34 31.54 2.83
N THR A 192 -4.34 30.54 3.70
CA THR A 192 -4.60 30.69 5.13
C THR A 192 -3.48 30.07 5.96
N GLN A 193 -3.30 30.59 7.17
CA GLN A 193 -2.37 30.01 8.15
C GLN A 193 -2.95 28.71 8.69
N VAL A 194 -2.31 27.57 8.39
CA VAL A 194 -2.71 26.23 8.84
C VAL A 194 -1.70 25.67 9.84
N GLY A 195 -0.43 25.77 9.52
CA GLY A 195 0.65 25.37 10.42
C GLY A 195 1.05 26.49 11.42
N PRO A 196 2.06 26.23 12.27
CA PRO A 196 2.63 27.28 13.12
C PRO A 196 3.14 28.45 12.27
N CYS A 197 3.01 29.66 12.79
CA CYS A 197 3.50 30.86 12.14
C CYS A 197 5.03 30.95 12.27
N TYR A 198 5.72 30.29 11.37
CA TYR A 198 7.18 30.38 11.24
C TYR A 198 7.56 31.46 10.23
N ALA A 199 8.81 31.95 10.27
CA ALA A 199 9.32 32.82 9.22
C ALA A 199 9.34 32.07 7.89
N PRO A 200 8.72 32.58 6.82
CA PRO A 200 8.79 31.98 5.49
C PRO A 200 10.22 32.10 4.92
N ILE A 201 10.55 31.23 3.99
CA ILE A 201 11.78 31.34 3.23
C ILE A 201 11.58 32.42 2.17
N THR A 202 12.41 33.47 2.21
CA THR A 202 12.25 34.65 1.35
C THR A 202 13.15 34.65 0.13
N THR A 203 14.18 33.78 0.09
CA THR A 203 15.07 33.63 -1.06
C THR A 203 14.34 32.96 -2.22
N ASP A 204 14.57 33.39 -3.45
CA ASP A 204 13.98 32.76 -4.63
C ASP A 204 14.72 31.49 -5.02
N GLU A 205 16.04 31.46 -4.89
CA GLU A 205 16.80 30.23 -5.09
C GLU A 205 16.71 29.35 -3.84
N LEU A 206 16.10 28.17 -3.99
CA LEU A 206 15.88 27.20 -2.91
C LEU A 206 16.93 26.09 -3.01
N THR A 207 17.66 25.89 -1.92
CA THR A 207 18.55 24.75 -1.74
C THR A 207 18.12 23.91 -0.55
N TRP A 208 18.53 22.65 -0.52
CA TRP A 208 18.22 21.78 0.62
C TRP A 208 18.72 22.33 1.96
N ASP A 209 19.87 22.95 1.98
CA ASP A 209 20.45 23.51 3.22
C ASP A 209 19.61 24.67 3.78
N ILE A 210 18.96 25.45 2.91
CA ILE A 210 18.02 26.51 3.30
C ILE A 210 16.69 25.91 3.78
N VAL A 211 16.17 24.92 3.06
CA VAL A 211 14.83 24.37 3.32
C VAL A 211 14.81 23.38 4.49
N LYS A 212 15.85 22.57 4.64
CA LYS A 212 15.92 21.49 5.64
C LYS A 212 15.60 21.92 7.08
N PRO A 213 16.15 23.00 7.64
CA PRO A 213 15.84 23.41 9.01
C PRO A 213 14.36 23.76 9.21
N ALA A 214 13.73 24.43 8.24
CA ALA A 214 12.33 24.78 8.27
C ALA A 214 11.46 23.51 8.13
N TYR A 215 11.83 22.61 7.26
CA TYR A 215 11.11 21.36 7.06
C TYR A 215 11.15 20.45 8.30
N LEU A 216 12.31 20.30 8.94
CA LEU A 216 12.42 19.52 10.19
C LEU A 216 11.52 20.08 11.32
N ARG A 217 11.44 21.41 11.48
CA ARG A 217 10.52 22.02 12.45
C ARG A 217 9.05 21.77 12.09
N MET A 218 8.72 21.81 10.80
CA MET A 218 7.36 21.54 10.34
C MET A 218 6.97 20.07 10.50
N LEU A 219 7.89 19.14 10.26
CA LEU A 219 7.66 17.70 10.49
C LEU A 219 7.48 17.38 12.00
N ASP A 220 8.26 18.00 12.87
CA ASP A 220 8.13 17.80 14.33
C ASP A 220 6.76 18.29 14.84
N TRP A 221 6.30 19.47 14.40
CA TRP A 221 4.95 19.93 14.66
C TRP A 221 3.89 19.00 14.09
N LEU A 222 4.04 18.57 12.84
CA LEU A 222 3.08 17.67 12.19
C LEU A 222 2.97 16.35 12.93
N ALA A 223 4.10 15.77 13.35
CA ALA A 223 4.11 14.51 14.11
C ALA A 223 3.31 14.64 15.43
N GLY A 224 3.50 15.74 16.16
CA GLY A 224 2.75 16.01 17.40
C GLY A 224 1.25 16.21 17.16
N LEU A 225 0.88 17.00 16.15
CA LEU A 225 -0.51 17.20 15.76
C LEU A 225 -1.15 15.88 15.32
N TYR A 226 -0.45 15.11 14.49
CA TYR A 226 -0.93 13.85 13.94
C TYR A 226 -1.22 12.82 15.04
N VAL A 227 -0.26 12.60 15.95
CA VAL A 227 -0.46 11.69 17.09
C VAL A 227 -1.63 12.16 17.96
N ASN A 228 -1.75 13.46 18.25
CA ASN A 228 -2.85 13.99 19.05
C ASN A 228 -4.22 13.79 18.40
N VAL A 229 -4.32 13.99 17.08
CA VAL A 229 -5.57 13.74 16.33
C VAL A 229 -5.93 12.26 16.34
N LEU A 230 -4.96 11.36 16.13
CA LEU A 230 -5.21 9.92 16.23
C LEU A 230 -5.61 9.48 17.63
N ASN A 231 -4.98 10.02 18.68
CA ASN A 231 -5.37 9.78 20.07
C ASN A 231 -6.83 10.15 20.33
N LEU A 232 -7.28 11.29 19.80
CA LEU A 232 -8.68 11.72 19.91
C LEU A 232 -9.63 10.79 19.17
N ILE A 233 -9.28 10.38 17.96
CA ILE A 233 -10.08 9.45 17.15
C ILE A 233 -10.26 8.13 17.89
N HIS A 234 -9.17 7.54 18.41
CA HIS A 234 -9.23 6.27 19.13
C HIS A 234 -9.93 6.37 20.48
N TYR A 235 -9.77 7.49 21.20
CA TYR A 235 -10.58 7.77 22.39
C TYR A 235 -12.08 7.77 22.05
N MET A 236 -12.48 8.37 20.93
CA MET A 236 -13.90 8.41 20.52
C MET A 236 -14.42 7.03 20.12
N HIS A 237 -13.61 6.22 19.44
CA HIS A 237 -13.96 4.84 19.09
C HIS A 237 -14.17 3.99 20.35
N ASP A 238 -13.30 4.11 21.34
CA ASP A 238 -13.43 3.41 22.62
C ASP A 238 -14.67 3.89 23.40
N LYS A 239 -14.87 5.20 23.49
CA LYS A 239 -16.04 5.80 24.16
C LYS A 239 -17.38 5.31 23.63
N TYR A 240 -17.48 5.07 22.32
CA TYR A 240 -18.71 4.67 21.66
C TYR A 240 -18.80 3.18 21.35
N TYR A 241 -18.06 2.34 22.04
CA TYR A 241 -18.10 0.87 21.93
C TYR A 241 -17.65 0.28 20.60
N TYR A 242 -17.10 1.07 19.70
CA TYR A 242 -16.66 0.58 18.41
C TYR A 242 -15.54 -0.47 18.56
N GLU A 243 -14.50 -0.15 19.34
CA GLU A 243 -13.40 -1.08 19.59
C GLU A 243 -13.83 -2.34 20.35
N ALA A 244 -14.75 -2.21 21.31
CA ALA A 244 -15.25 -3.36 22.07
C ALA A 244 -15.94 -4.38 21.18
N ALA A 245 -16.65 -3.93 20.12
CA ALA A 245 -17.25 -4.83 19.14
C ALA A 245 -16.20 -5.56 18.28
N GLU A 246 -15.11 -4.88 17.91
CA GLU A 246 -14.01 -5.47 17.15
C GLU A 246 -13.18 -6.46 17.98
N MET A 247 -13.04 -6.20 19.27
CA MET A 247 -12.25 -7.02 20.19
C MET A 247 -12.97 -8.30 20.68
N ALA A 248 -14.19 -8.56 20.21
CA ALA A 248 -14.97 -9.72 20.67
C ALA A 248 -14.29 -11.09 20.42
N LEU A 249 -13.35 -11.17 19.48
CA LEU A 249 -12.60 -12.38 19.11
C LEU A 249 -11.10 -12.27 19.45
N ILE A 250 -10.71 -11.27 20.24
CA ILE A 250 -9.32 -11.02 20.60
C ILE A 250 -9.07 -11.46 22.06
N ASP A 251 -7.86 -11.89 22.35
CA ASP A 251 -7.40 -12.32 23.70
C ASP A 251 -7.64 -11.21 24.76
N THR A 252 -7.74 -11.62 26.01
CA THR A 252 -7.89 -10.71 27.17
C THR A 252 -6.67 -9.80 27.37
N HIS A 253 -5.49 -10.24 26.95
CA HIS A 253 -4.24 -9.46 27.01
C HIS A 253 -3.92 -8.89 25.62
N VAL A 254 -4.65 -7.83 25.26
CA VAL A 254 -4.54 -7.23 23.93
C VAL A 254 -3.25 -6.42 23.80
N LYS A 255 -2.41 -6.79 22.83
CA LYS A 255 -1.32 -5.93 22.35
C LYS A 255 -1.92 -4.85 21.44
N ARG A 256 -1.48 -3.60 21.61
CA ARG A 256 -1.98 -2.49 20.79
C ARG A 256 -0.86 -1.85 20.00
N SER A 257 -1.00 -1.79 18.68
CA SER A 257 -0.17 -0.99 17.80
C SER A 257 -0.87 0.32 17.42
N PHE A 258 -0.08 1.37 17.21
CA PHE A 258 -0.55 2.69 16.82
C PHE A 258 -0.03 2.98 15.42
N ALA A 259 -0.86 2.70 14.43
CA ALA A 259 -0.50 2.78 13.03
C ALA A 259 -0.61 4.21 12.51
N THR A 260 0.52 4.79 12.16
CA THR A 260 0.61 6.04 11.41
C THR A 260 0.86 5.74 9.92
N GLY A 261 0.64 6.72 9.05
CA GLY A 261 0.86 6.52 7.62
C GLY A 261 1.37 7.78 6.93
N ILE A 262 2.15 7.57 5.90
CA ILE A 262 2.76 8.61 5.07
C ILE A 262 2.07 8.68 3.71
N ALA A 263 1.69 9.89 3.29
CA ALA A 263 1.30 10.24 1.93
C ALA A 263 2.30 11.20 1.30
N GLY A 264 2.41 11.16 -0.05
CA GLY A 264 3.31 12.03 -0.81
C GLY A 264 4.79 11.67 -0.69
N PHE A 265 5.09 10.43 -0.31
CA PHE A 265 6.46 9.97 0.00
C PHE A 265 7.44 10.22 -1.16
N SER A 266 7.18 9.64 -2.33
CA SER A 266 8.11 9.67 -3.48
C SER A 266 8.31 11.08 -4.02
N HIS A 267 7.22 11.85 -4.18
CA HIS A 267 7.32 13.26 -4.58
C HIS A 267 8.07 14.11 -3.57
N CYS A 268 7.99 13.79 -2.27
CA CYS A 268 8.78 14.45 -1.24
C CYS A 268 10.26 14.11 -1.38
N VAL A 269 10.59 12.83 -1.63
CA VAL A 269 11.97 12.37 -1.90
C VAL A 269 12.54 13.10 -3.13
N ASP A 270 11.79 13.11 -4.23
CA ASP A 270 12.21 13.74 -5.49
C ASP A 270 12.33 15.27 -5.35
N SER A 271 11.44 15.90 -4.57
CA SER A 271 11.53 17.34 -4.26
C SER A 271 12.79 17.67 -3.44
N ILE A 272 13.12 16.85 -2.45
CA ILE A 272 14.37 17.01 -1.68
C ILE A 272 15.59 16.76 -2.58
N SER A 273 15.52 15.78 -3.46
CA SER A 273 16.57 15.51 -4.45
C SER A 273 16.77 16.70 -5.40
N ALA A 274 15.69 17.27 -5.92
CA ALA A 274 15.75 18.48 -6.75
C ALA A 274 16.41 19.66 -6.00
N LEU A 275 16.04 19.89 -4.74
CA LEU A 275 16.63 20.93 -3.87
C LEU A 275 18.12 20.69 -3.56
N LYS A 276 18.61 19.43 -3.66
CA LYS A 276 20.02 19.07 -3.43
C LYS A 276 20.88 19.14 -4.68
N TYR A 277 20.33 18.77 -5.84
CA TYR A 277 21.12 18.47 -7.04
C TYR A 277 20.77 19.30 -8.26
N ALA A 278 19.62 19.98 -8.25
CA ALA A 278 19.18 20.86 -9.34
C ALA A 278 19.11 22.32 -8.88
N LYS A 279 18.88 23.24 -9.83
CA LYS A 279 18.59 24.62 -9.52
C LYS A 279 17.08 24.79 -9.41
N VAL A 280 16.59 25.05 -8.20
CA VAL A 280 15.16 25.25 -7.91
C VAL A 280 14.93 26.73 -7.60
N THR A 281 14.07 27.37 -8.41
CA THR A 281 13.68 28.77 -8.22
C THR A 281 12.20 28.82 -7.83
N ALA A 282 11.89 29.48 -6.72
CA ALA A 282 10.54 29.72 -6.25
C ALA A 282 9.83 30.75 -7.12
N ILE A 283 8.58 30.48 -7.48
CA ILE A 283 7.69 31.43 -8.16
C ILE A 283 6.66 31.92 -7.14
N ARG A 284 6.63 33.22 -6.90
CA ARG A 284 5.80 33.85 -5.85
C ARG A 284 4.66 34.63 -6.44
N ASP A 285 3.56 34.70 -5.67
CA ASP A 285 2.47 35.62 -5.94
C ASP A 285 2.77 37.01 -5.32
N GLU A 286 1.83 37.94 -5.51
CA GLU A 286 1.93 39.33 -5.01
C GLU A 286 2.05 39.46 -3.50
N SER A 287 1.63 38.40 -2.74
CA SER A 287 1.79 38.35 -1.29
C SER A 287 3.16 37.80 -0.84
N GLY A 288 3.99 37.39 -1.81
CA GLY A 288 5.28 36.74 -1.55
C GLY A 288 5.19 35.23 -1.29
N MET A 289 4.01 34.63 -1.37
CA MET A 289 3.80 33.21 -1.18
C MET A 289 4.31 32.42 -2.39
N VAL A 290 5.05 31.34 -2.15
CA VAL A 290 5.49 30.42 -3.19
C VAL A 290 4.32 29.52 -3.59
N TYR A 291 3.92 29.55 -4.88
CA TYR A 291 2.85 28.76 -5.44
C TYR A 291 3.28 27.83 -6.57
N ASP A 292 4.46 28.06 -7.15
CA ASP A 292 5.03 27.21 -8.20
C ASP A 292 6.57 27.23 -8.15
N TYR A 293 7.21 26.37 -8.93
CA TYR A 293 8.65 26.16 -8.94
C TYR A 293 9.16 26.04 -10.38
N LYS A 294 10.32 26.62 -10.66
CA LYS A 294 11.12 26.36 -11.86
C LYS A 294 12.32 25.51 -11.44
N THR A 295 12.39 24.29 -11.94
CA THR A 295 13.48 23.37 -11.67
C THR A 295 14.28 23.12 -12.94
N GLU A 296 15.58 23.43 -12.90
CA GLU A 296 16.50 23.36 -14.03
C GLU A 296 17.69 22.46 -13.69
N GLY A 297 18.03 21.57 -14.60
CA GLY A 297 19.08 20.56 -14.43
C GLY A 297 18.54 19.19 -14.05
N GLU A 298 19.41 18.18 -14.18
CA GLU A 298 19.11 16.79 -13.84
C GLU A 298 19.32 16.53 -12.35
N PHE A 299 18.47 15.69 -11.77
CA PHE A 299 18.61 15.23 -10.39
C PHE A 299 18.19 13.76 -10.27
N PRO A 300 18.78 13.01 -9.32
CA PRO A 300 18.41 11.63 -9.08
C PRO A 300 16.94 11.51 -8.65
N LYS A 301 16.18 10.58 -9.26
CA LYS A 301 14.78 10.32 -8.91
C LYS A 301 14.66 8.94 -8.28
N TYR A 302 13.83 8.85 -7.28
CA TYR A 302 13.50 7.59 -6.61
C TYR A 302 12.84 6.60 -7.59
N GLY A 303 13.22 5.32 -7.46
CA GLY A 303 12.73 4.26 -8.36
C GLY A 303 13.68 3.91 -9.52
N ASN A 304 14.95 4.30 -9.43
CA ASN A 304 15.96 4.04 -10.46
C ASN A 304 17.22 3.34 -9.93
N ASP A 305 17.15 2.79 -8.72
CA ASP A 305 18.28 2.15 -8.02
C ASP A 305 19.48 3.08 -7.83
N ASP A 306 19.21 4.36 -7.59
CA ASP A 306 20.21 5.41 -7.34
C ASP A 306 20.27 5.74 -5.85
N ASP A 307 21.36 5.36 -5.19
CA ASP A 307 21.53 5.55 -3.74
C ASP A 307 21.40 7.02 -3.31
N ARG A 308 21.67 7.99 -4.19
CA ARG A 308 21.50 9.42 -3.87
C ARG A 308 20.03 9.78 -3.59
N ALA A 309 19.06 9.16 -4.30
CA ALA A 309 17.64 9.31 -4.07
C ALA A 309 17.14 8.34 -3.00
N ASP A 310 17.62 7.08 -3.03
CA ASP A 310 17.17 6.02 -2.10
C ASP A 310 17.61 6.32 -0.66
N ASP A 311 18.76 6.97 -0.43
CA ASP A 311 19.19 7.44 0.89
C ASP A 311 18.32 8.60 1.41
N ILE A 312 17.81 9.46 0.53
CA ILE A 312 16.82 10.49 0.91
C ILE A 312 15.52 9.80 1.37
N ALA A 313 15.08 8.76 0.65
CA ALA A 313 13.89 8.00 1.00
C ALA A 313 14.03 7.34 2.39
N LYS A 314 15.13 6.67 2.66
CA LYS A 314 15.44 6.10 3.99
C LYS A 314 15.50 7.18 5.08
N TRP A 315 16.14 8.31 4.80
CA TRP A 315 16.24 9.42 5.74
C TRP A 315 14.85 10.00 6.07
N LEU A 316 14.00 10.19 5.08
CA LEU A 316 12.65 10.75 5.27
C LEU A 316 11.80 9.83 6.15
N LEU A 317 11.77 8.53 5.82
CA LEU A 317 11.05 7.52 6.59
C LEU A 317 11.50 7.50 8.05
N LYS A 318 12.82 7.37 8.28
CA LYS A 318 13.37 7.31 9.63
C LYS A 318 13.11 8.59 10.41
N THR A 319 13.30 9.74 9.79
CA THR A 319 13.10 11.05 10.44
C THR A 319 11.66 11.18 10.94
N PHE A 320 10.68 10.83 10.12
CA PHE A 320 9.28 10.98 10.49
C PHE A 320 8.85 10.01 11.59
N ILE A 321 9.22 8.72 11.50
CA ILE A 321 8.85 7.76 12.55
C ILE A 321 9.55 8.07 13.88
N ASP A 322 10.79 8.54 13.86
CA ASP A 322 11.49 8.97 15.08
C ASP A 322 10.78 10.18 15.74
N MET A 323 10.23 11.09 14.95
CA MET A 323 9.43 12.20 15.47
C MET A 323 8.10 11.73 16.05
N VAL A 324 7.40 10.83 15.40
CA VAL A 324 6.16 10.22 15.91
C VAL A 324 6.38 9.54 17.26
N LYS A 325 7.48 8.78 17.39
CA LYS A 325 7.83 8.04 18.62
C LYS A 325 8.12 8.92 19.82
N LYS A 326 8.30 10.23 19.66
CA LYS A 326 8.48 11.16 20.79
C LYS A 326 7.18 11.43 21.56
N HIS A 327 6.02 11.13 20.98
CA HIS A 327 4.73 11.51 21.51
C HIS A 327 4.01 10.33 22.18
N HIS A 328 3.24 10.65 23.23
CA HIS A 328 2.44 9.67 23.94
C HIS A 328 1.23 9.24 23.11
N THR A 329 1.04 7.93 22.99
CA THR A 329 -0.05 7.33 22.22
C THR A 329 -1.18 6.84 23.12
N TYR A 330 -2.39 6.80 22.57
CA TYR A 330 -3.57 6.33 23.28
C TYR A 330 -3.35 4.90 23.81
N ARG A 331 -3.66 4.69 25.10
CA ARG A 331 -3.46 3.41 25.81
C ARG A 331 -2.04 2.83 25.74
N ASN A 332 -1.03 3.67 25.59
CA ASN A 332 0.37 3.28 25.44
C ASN A 332 0.59 2.29 24.29
N SER A 333 -0.20 2.42 23.20
CA SER A 333 -0.04 1.61 21.99
C SER A 333 1.30 1.89 21.31
N GLU A 334 1.91 0.87 20.71
CA GLU A 334 3.24 0.99 20.12
C GLU A 334 3.20 1.69 18.75
N PRO A 335 3.90 2.84 18.58
CA PRO A 335 3.87 3.57 17.31
C PRO A 335 4.57 2.81 16.18
N SER A 336 3.89 2.66 15.06
CA SER A 336 4.44 2.22 13.79
C SER A 336 4.07 3.19 12.67
N THR A 337 4.59 2.98 11.47
CA THR A 337 4.19 3.76 10.30
C THR A 337 4.08 2.89 9.07
N SER A 338 3.30 3.37 8.10
CA SER A 338 3.18 2.79 6.76
C SER A 338 3.52 3.82 5.68
N ILE A 339 3.93 3.31 4.53
CA ILE A 339 3.98 4.08 3.28
C ILE A 339 2.89 3.51 2.39
N LEU A 340 1.67 4.04 2.56
CA LEU A 340 0.46 3.52 1.92
C LEU A 340 -0.56 4.64 1.76
N THR A 341 -1.18 4.75 0.59
CA THR A 341 -2.23 5.78 0.33
C THR A 341 -3.55 5.20 -0.13
N ILE A 342 -3.59 3.95 -0.55
CA ILE A 342 -4.79 3.38 -1.19
C ILE A 342 -5.12 4.23 -2.44
N THR A 343 -6.40 4.50 -2.75
CA THR A 343 -6.82 5.43 -3.83
C THR A 343 -6.91 6.88 -3.39
N SER A 344 -6.69 7.18 -2.11
CA SER A 344 -6.72 8.55 -1.58
C SER A 344 -5.54 9.43 -2.05
N ASN A 345 -4.54 8.86 -2.74
CA ASN A 345 -3.47 9.61 -3.41
C ASN A 345 -4.00 10.69 -4.36
N VAL A 346 -5.13 10.45 -5.02
CA VAL A 346 -5.82 11.43 -5.88
C VAL A 346 -6.31 12.63 -5.06
N VAL A 347 -6.99 12.38 -3.94
CA VAL A 347 -7.50 13.42 -3.05
C VAL A 347 -6.37 14.22 -2.41
N TYR A 348 -5.30 13.56 -1.96
CA TYR A 348 -4.11 14.24 -1.44
C TYR A 348 -3.45 15.10 -2.52
N GLY A 349 -3.37 14.62 -3.77
CA GLY A 349 -2.85 15.40 -4.89
C GLY A 349 -3.65 16.67 -5.14
N LYS A 350 -4.99 16.58 -5.11
CA LYS A 350 -5.89 17.73 -5.23
C LYS A 350 -5.69 18.77 -4.13
N ALA A 351 -5.25 18.35 -2.95
CA ALA A 351 -4.99 19.26 -1.83
C ALA A 351 -3.57 19.86 -1.84
N THR A 352 -2.69 19.41 -2.73
CA THR A 352 -1.26 19.78 -2.75
C THR A 352 -0.92 20.63 -3.97
N GLY A 353 -0.26 21.77 -3.75
CA GLY A 353 0.24 22.68 -4.77
C GLY A 353 1.35 22.09 -5.64
N SER A 354 1.92 22.88 -6.56
CA SER A 354 3.12 22.51 -7.32
C SER A 354 4.29 22.23 -6.37
N THR A 355 5.23 21.38 -6.79
CA THR A 355 6.33 20.90 -5.94
C THR A 355 7.69 21.00 -6.63
N PRO A 356 8.79 21.10 -5.88
CA PRO A 356 10.14 21.28 -6.44
C PRO A 356 10.61 20.21 -7.43
N ASP A 357 10.06 19.00 -7.38
CA ASP A 357 10.33 17.92 -8.35
C ASP A 357 9.70 18.14 -9.73
N GLY A 358 8.93 19.22 -9.90
CA GLY A 358 8.23 19.56 -11.14
C GLY A 358 6.79 19.04 -11.22
N ARG A 359 6.27 18.37 -10.18
CA ARG A 359 4.87 17.97 -10.12
C ARG A 359 3.98 19.22 -10.10
N ARG A 360 2.95 19.23 -10.94
CA ARG A 360 1.97 20.33 -11.01
C ARG A 360 0.92 20.20 -9.92
N ALA A 361 0.45 21.36 -9.43
CA ALA A 361 -0.70 21.42 -8.53
C ALA A 361 -1.89 20.63 -9.07
N TRP A 362 -2.68 20.01 -8.17
CA TRP A 362 -3.89 19.24 -8.48
C TRP A 362 -3.69 17.85 -9.09
N THR A 363 -2.49 17.52 -9.55
CA THR A 363 -2.22 16.16 -10.07
C THR A 363 -2.14 15.15 -8.91
N PRO A 364 -2.56 13.91 -9.11
CA PRO A 364 -2.44 12.86 -8.09
C PRO A 364 -1.01 12.71 -7.57
N LEU A 365 -0.87 12.31 -6.30
CA LEU A 365 0.41 11.84 -5.76
C LEU A 365 0.67 10.40 -6.18
N ALA A 366 1.92 9.97 -6.23
CA ALA A 366 2.24 8.56 -6.39
C ALA A 366 1.67 7.76 -5.20
N PRO A 367 1.08 6.57 -5.43
CA PRO A 367 0.49 5.77 -4.36
C PRO A 367 1.55 5.00 -3.59
N GLY A 368 1.41 4.97 -2.26
CA GLY A 368 2.32 4.20 -1.40
C GLY A 368 3.79 4.57 -1.59
N ALA A 369 4.64 3.56 -1.69
CA ALA A 369 6.07 3.69 -1.95
C ALA A 369 6.43 3.63 -3.44
N ASN A 370 5.43 3.67 -4.33
CA ASN A 370 5.69 3.73 -5.76
C ASN A 370 6.46 5.01 -6.12
N PRO A 371 7.39 4.96 -7.07
CA PRO A 371 8.03 6.14 -7.61
C PRO A 371 7.06 7.17 -8.19
N SER A 372 7.50 8.42 -8.25
CA SER A 372 6.74 9.52 -8.87
C SER A 372 6.45 9.22 -10.34
N TYR A 373 5.33 9.71 -10.86
CA TYR A 373 4.95 9.44 -12.25
C TYR A 373 6.02 9.95 -13.22
N GLY A 374 6.48 9.04 -14.10
CA GLY A 374 7.53 9.31 -15.08
C GLY A 374 8.95 9.36 -14.49
N ALA A 375 9.13 9.05 -13.21
CA ALA A 375 10.46 8.98 -12.59
C ALA A 375 11.23 7.71 -12.98
N GLU A 376 10.52 6.58 -13.14
CA GLU A 376 11.08 5.26 -13.44
C GLU A 376 11.58 5.19 -14.88
N GLN A 377 12.90 5.17 -15.05
CA GLN A 377 13.53 5.14 -16.37
C GLN A 377 14.41 3.90 -16.60
N ASN A 378 14.82 3.23 -15.50
CA ASN A 378 15.76 2.12 -15.54
C ASN A 378 15.12 0.73 -15.55
N GLY A 379 13.78 0.64 -15.71
CA GLY A 379 13.04 -0.62 -15.80
C GLY A 379 12.53 -1.12 -14.45
N LEU A 380 11.84 -2.28 -14.51
CA LEU A 380 11.15 -2.88 -13.37
C LEU A 380 12.09 -3.20 -12.21
N VAL A 381 13.22 -3.86 -12.50
CA VAL A 381 14.17 -4.31 -11.45
C VAL A 381 14.76 -3.14 -10.69
N ALA A 382 15.11 -2.04 -11.37
CA ALA A 382 15.61 -0.85 -10.70
C ALA A 382 14.56 -0.19 -9.79
N SER A 383 13.29 -0.14 -10.22
CA SER A 383 12.19 0.35 -9.40
C SER A 383 11.98 -0.51 -8.16
N LEU A 384 12.01 -1.82 -8.31
CA LEU A 384 11.92 -2.77 -7.21
C LEU A 384 13.10 -2.63 -6.22
N ASN A 385 14.33 -2.51 -6.73
CA ASN A 385 15.52 -2.35 -5.89
C ASN A 385 15.45 -1.09 -5.02
N SER A 386 15.02 0.05 -5.56
CA SER A 386 14.83 1.27 -4.77
C SER A 386 13.85 1.05 -3.61
N THR A 387 12.73 0.36 -3.87
CA THR A 387 11.73 0.09 -2.82
C THR A 387 12.25 -0.94 -1.81
N ALA A 388 12.99 -1.96 -2.25
CA ALA A 388 13.56 -2.98 -1.37
C ALA A 388 14.56 -2.41 -0.34
N LYS A 389 15.20 -1.28 -0.65
CA LYS A 389 16.12 -0.58 0.27
C LYS A 389 15.43 0.10 1.46
N LEU A 390 14.08 0.22 1.45
CA LEU A 390 13.33 0.79 2.57
C LEU A 390 13.22 -0.22 3.71
N PRO A 391 13.77 0.06 4.90
CA PRO A 391 13.80 -0.92 5.98
C PRO A 391 12.42 -1.16 6.59
N TYR A 392 11.91 -2.37 6.53
CA TYR A 392 10.60 -2.75 7.08
C TYR A 392 10.49 -2.44 8.58
N HIS A 393 11.54 -2.63 9.36
CA HIS A 393 11.52 -2.38 10.80
C HIS A 393 11.31 -0.90 11.20
N TRP A 394 11.38 0.04 10.25
CA TRP A 394 10.96 1.43 10.47
C TRP A 394 9.51 1.68 10.05
N ALA A 395 8.91 0.75 9.33
CA ALA A 395 7.56 0.87 8.76
C ALA A 395 6.75 -0.42 8.98
N LEU A 396 6.62 -0.86 10.24
CA LEU A 396 5.96 -2.12 10.60
C LEU A 396 4.46 -2.16 10.25
N ASP A 397 3.86 -1.02 9.95
CA ASP A 397 2.51 -0.92 9.41
C ASP A 397 2.45 -1.05 7.87
N GLY A 398 3.59 -1.29 7.24
CA GLY A 398 3.75 -1.76 5.87
C GLY A 398 4.23 -0.73 4.85
N ILE A 399 4.82 -1.26 3.77
CA ILE A 399 5.38 -0.49 2.64
C ILE A 399 4.71 -0.99 1.38
N SER A 400 3.69 -0.27 0.89
CA SER A 400 2.93 -0.68 -0.30
C SER A 400 3.68 -0.36 -1.59
N ASN A 401 3.90 -1.38 -2.41
CA ASN A 401 4.45 -1.27 -3.75
C ASN A 401 3.50 -1.96 -4.75
N THR A 402 3.18 -1.28 -5.85
CA THR A 402 2.28 -1.79 -6.90
C THR A 402 2.95 -1.62 -8.26
N GLN A 403 3.22 -2.73 -8.93
CA GLN A 403 3.85 -2.73 -10.26
C GLN A 403 2.85 -3.14 -11.34
N THR A 404 2.84 -2.40 -12.44
CA THR A 404 2.11 -2.78 -13.65
C THR A 404 3.13 -3.17 -14.72
N ILE A 405 3.03 -4.39 -15.22
CA ILE A 405 4.00 -5.01 -16.12
C ILE A 405 3.29 -5.36 -17.42
N ASN A 406 3.82 -4.89 -18.53
CA ASN A 406 3.35 -5.37 -19.83
C ASN A 406 3.69 -6.86 -19.96
N PRO A 407 2.74 -7.72 -20.38
CA PRO A 407 2.99 -9.16 -20.52
C PRO A 407 4.26 -9.51 -21.28
N ASP A 408 4.61 -8.75 -22.30
CA ASP A 408 5.79 -9.02 -23.14
C ASP A 408 7.12 -8.72 -22.42
N ALA A 409 7.10 -7.88 -21.39
CA ALA A 409 8.27 -7.69 -20.53
C ALA A 409 8.60 -8.94 -19.70
N LEU A 410 7.60 -9.78 -19.39
CA LEU A 410 7.80 -11.05 -18.71
C LEU A 410 8.11 -12.21 -19.67
N GLY A 411 8.02 -12.02 -20.99
CA GLY A 411 8.27 -13.04 -21.99
C GLY A 411 7.08 -13.29 -22.92
N HIS A 412 7.29 -14.11 -23.96
CA HIS A 412 6.29 -14.31 -24.99
C HIS A 412 5.45 -15.57 -24.80
N ALA A 413 5.97 -16.56 -24.06
CA ALA A 413 5.24 -17.79 -23.73
C ALA A 413 4.69 -17.74 -22.30
N ALA A 414 3.53 -18.36 -22.05
CA ALA A 414 2.89 -18.38 -20.74
C ALA A 414 3.81 -18.93 -19.63
N GLY A 415 4.50 -20.04 -19.89
CA GLY A 415 5.44 -20.63 -18.92
C GLY A 415 6.68 -19.76 -18.68
N GLU A 416 7.14 -19.01 -19.68
CA GLU A 416 8.23 -18.04 -19.53
C GLU A 416 7.80 -16.89 -18.62
N ARG A 417 6.63 -16.31 -18.85
CA ARG A 417 6.06 -15.24 -18.01
C ARG A 417 5.96 -15.64 -16.55
N VAL A 418 5.48 -16.85 -16.29
CA VAL A 418 5.38 -17.38 -14.92
C VAL A 418 6.76 -17.52 -14.28
N ASN A 419 7.72 -18.13 -14.98
CA ASN A 419 9.07 -18.32 -14.46
C ASN A 419 9.79 -16.99 -14.19
N ASN A 420 9.67 -16.03 -15.13
CA ASN A 420 10.31 -14.72 -14.98
C ASN A 420 9.67 -13.91 -13.85
N LEU A 421 8.35 -13.97 -13.66
CA LEU A 421 7.70 -13.32 -12.52
C LEU A 421 8.16 -13.93 -11.19
N VAL A 422 8.30 -15.26 -11.10
CA VAL A 422 8.85 -15.90 -9.89
C VAL A 422 10.26 -15.44 -9.61
N GLN A 423 11.14 -15.36 -10.61
CA GLN A 423 12.52 -14.90 -10.43
C GLN A 423 12.59 -13.43 -9.97
N VAL A 424 11.73 -12.57 -10.51
CA VAL A 424 11.62 -11.18 -10.07
C VAL A 424 11.18 -11.10 -8.61
N MET A 425 10.18 -11.88 -8.21
CA MET A 425 9.70 -11.92 -6.83
C MET A 425 10.75 -12.49 -5.88
N ASP A 426 11.42 -13.59 -6.24
CA ASP A 426 12.51 -14.15 -5.44
C ASP A 426 13.61 -13.10 -5.21
N GLY A 427 14.08 -12.45 -6.29
CA GLY A 427 15.12 -11.42 -6.17
C GLY A 427 14.69 -10.17 -5.39
N TYR A 428 13.43 -9.77 -5.48
CA TYR A 428 12.88 -8.64 -4.75
C TYR A 428 12.75 -8.92 -3.24
N PHE A 429 12.16 -10.04 -2.89
CA PHE A 429 11.90 -10.40 -1.48
C PHE A 429 13.18 -10.82 -0.75
N ASP A 430 14.12 -11.49 -1.42
CA ASP A 430 15.42 -11.86 -0.83
C ASP A 430 16.28 -10.62 -0.46
N GLN A 431 16.01 -9.46 -1.06
CA GLN A 431 16.62 -8.18 -0.65
C GLN A 431 16.00 -7.57 0.62
N GLY A 432 14.95 -8.19 1.19
CA GLY A 432 14.26 -7.70 2.37
C GLY A 432 13.10 -6.74 2.08
N ALA A 433 12.64 -6.67 0.83
CA ALA A 433 11.43 -5.94 0.46
C ALA A 433 10.22 -6.48 1.21
N HIS A 434 9.23 -5.61 1.49
CA HIS A 434 8.08 -5.99 2.32
C HIS A 434 6.91 -6.54 1.51
N HIS A 435 6.41 -5.79 0.52
CA HIS A 435 5.13 -6.07 -0.14
C HIS A 435 5.19 -5.82 -1.65
N LEU A 436 4.40 -6.59 -2.40
CA LEU A 436 4.24 -6.41 -3.84
C LEU A 436 2.81 -6.69 -4.30
N ASN A 437 2.22 -5.74 -4.99
CA ASN A 437 1.08 -5.92 -5.89
C ASN A 437 1.58 -6.06 -7.33
N VAL A 438 1.05 -7.02 -8.07
CA VAL A 438 1.39 -7.25 -9.46
C VAL A 438 0.16 -7.13 -10.35
N ASN A 439 0.23 -6.26 -11.34
CA ASN A 439 -0.71 -6.17 -12.46
C ASN A 439 0.02 -6.59 -13.74
N VAL A 440 -0.58 -7.49 -14.53
CA VAL A 440 0.03 -7.93 -15.79
C VAL A 440 -0.94 -7.67 -16.95
N PHE A 441 -0.85 -6.47 -17.51
CA PHE A 441 -1.63 -6.04 -18.68
C PHE A 441 -1.00 -4.79 -19.30
N GLY A 442 -1.36 -4.49 -20.58
CA GLY A 442 -0.95 -3.26 -21.26
C GLY A 442 -1.89 -2.08 -20.94
N LYS A 443 -1.43 -0.85 -21.19
CA LYS A 443 -2.22 0.38 -21.01
C LYS A 443 -3.43 0.43 -21.94
N GLU A 444 -3.35 -0.21 -23.10
CA GLU A 444 -4.41 -0.27 -24.10
C GLU A 444 -5.68 -0.91 -23.52
N LYS A 445 -5.51 -1.96 -22.68
CA LYS A 445 -6.62 -2.62 -22.01
C LYS A 445 -7.33 -1.70 -21.01
N LEU A 446 -6.56 -0.88 -20.28
CA LEU A 446 -7.14 0.10 -19.34
C LEU A 446 -7.90 1.21 -20.08
N LEU A 447 -7.35 1.70 -21.19
CA LEU A 447 -8.01 2.71 -22.04
C LEU A 447 -9.31 2.17 -22.63
N ASP A 448 -9.29 0.98 -23.17
CA ASP A 448 -10.48 0.34 -23.75
C ASP A 448 -11.54 0.08 -22.66
N ALA A 449 -11.16 -0.44 -21.49
CA ALA A 449 -12.07 -0.65 -20.37
C ALA A 449 -12.67 0.66 -19.81
N MET A 450 -11.92 1.77 -19.89
CA MET A 450 -12.38 3.09 -19.49
C MET A 450 -13.39 3.70 -20.47
N GLU A 451 -13.21 3.45 -21.78
CA GLU A 451 -14.08 3.97 -22.84
C GLU A 451 -15.30 3.05 -23.10
N HIS A 452 -15.16 1.74 -22.82
CA HIS A 452 -16.17 0.72 -23.08
C HIS A 452 -16.46 -0.17 -21.87
N PRO A 453 -16.86 0.41 -20.72
CA PRO A 453 -17.08 -0.34 -19.47
C PRO A 453 -18.23 -1.36 -19.58
N GLU A 454 -19.08 -1.26 -20.58
CA GLU A 454 -20.23 -2.17 -20.84
C GLU A 454 -19.81 -3.51 -21.44
N LYS A 455 -18.58 -3.68 -21.92
CA LYS A 455 -18.10 -4.96 -22.46
C LYS A 455 -18.05 -6.02 -21.36
N GLU A 456 -18.57 -7.20 -21.65
CA GLU A 456 -18.64 -8.33 -20.70
C GLU A 456 -17.26 -8.71 -20.14
N GLU A 457 -16.20 -8.62 -20.96
CA GLU A 457 -14.83 -8.91 -20.53
C GLU A 457 -14.31 -7.98 -19.43
N TYR A 458 -14.91 -6.78 -19.25
CA TYR A 458 -14.52 -5.83 -18.21
C TYR A 458 -15.39 -5.89 -16.94
N ALA A 459 -16.49 -6.65 -16.96
CA ALA A 459 -17.41 -6.76 -15.81
C ALA A 459 -16.72 -7.24 -14.52
N ASN A 460 -15.67 -8.06 -14.65
CA ASN A 460 -14.85 -8.55 -13.53
C ASN A 460 -13.37 -8.20 -13.68
N PHE A 461 -13.02 -7.25 -14.56
CA PHE A 461 -11.64 -6.83 -14.74
C PHE A 461 -11.11 -6.19 -13.46
N THR A 462 -10.38 -6.99 -12.70
CA THR A 462 -9.81 -6.64 -11.40
C THR A 462 -8.38 -6.14 -11.58
N ILE A 463 -8.04 -5.07 -10.86
CA ILE A 463 -6.69 -4.50 -10.80
C ILE A 463 -6.26 -4.29 -9.35
N ARG A 464 -4.96 -4.33 -9.11
CA ARG A 464 -4.34 -3.89 -7.84
C ARG A 464 -4.05 -2.40 -7.93
N VAL A 465 -4.46 -1.63 -6.94
CA VAL A 465 -4.29 -0.16 -6.96
C VAL A 465 -3.23 0.35 -5.97
N SER A 466 -3.34 0.03 -4.72
CA SER A 466 -2.34 0.28 -3.66
C SER A 466 -2.83 -0.40 -2.39
N GLY A 467 -2.36 -1.61 -2.15
CA GLY A 467 -2.72 -2.41 -0.98
C GLY A 467 -4.07 -3.14 -1.07
N TYR A 468 -4.89 -2.92 -2.10
CA TYR A 468 -6.11 -3.69 -2.35
C TYR A 468 -6.41 -3.81 -3.84
N ALA A 469 -7.31 -4.72 -4.19
CA ALA A 469 -7.82 -4.87 -5.54
C ALA A 469 -9.18 -4.19 -5.68
N VAL A 470 -9.52 -3.81 -6.92
CA VAL A 470 -10.79 -3.20 -7.27
C VAL A 470 -11.16 -3.59 -8.70
N LYS A 471 -12.44 -3.64 -9.03
CA LYS A 471 -12.84 -3.69 -10.43
C LYS A 471 -12.54 -2.34 -11.07
N PHE A 472 -11.80 -2.32 -12.17
CA PHE A 472 -11.35 -1.09 -12.80
C PHE A 472 -12.52 -0.16 -13.19
N ILE A 473 -13.63 -0.74 -13.62
CA ILE A 473 -14.83 0.02 -14.01
C ILE A 473 -15.58 0.66 -12.82
N ASP A 474 -15.33 0.19 -11.58
CA ASP A 474 -15.93 0.76 -10.35
C ASP A 474 -15.14 1.96 -9.80
N LEU A 475 -13.98 2.26 -10.38
CA LEU A 475 -13.20 3.46 -10.04
C LEU A 475 -13.85 4.73 -10.62
N THR A 476 -13.70 5.85 -9.92
CA THR A 476 -14.03 7.16 -10.50
C THR A 476 -13.16 7.43 -11.73
N ARG A 477 -13.64 8.24 -12.67
CA ARG A 477 -12.87 8.61 -13.88
C ARG A 477 -11.48 9.16 -13.54
N GLU A 478 -11.36 9.95 -12.48
CA GLU A 478 -10.09 10.52 -12.05
C GLU A 478 -9.13 9.45 -11.54
N GLN A 479 -9.63 8.45 -10.81
CA GLN A 479 -8.81 7.33 -10.35
C GLN A 479 -8.44 6.39 -11.49
N GLN A 480 -9.30 6.17 -12.48
CA GLN A 480 -8.96 5.45 -13.70
C GLN A 480 -7.80 6.14 -14.44
N LEU A 481 -7.88 7.45 -14.61
CA LEU A 481 -6.80 8.25 -15.23
C LEU A 481 -5.50 8.19 -14.41
N ASP A 482 -5.59 8.21 -13.08
CA ASP A 482 -4.43 8.02 -12.20
C ASP A 482 -3.76 6.67 -12.44
N VAL A 483 -4.53 5.58 -12.50
CA VAL A 483 -4.01 4.23 -12.76
C VAL A 483 -3.35 4.15 -14.15
N ILE A 484 -3.97 4.73 -15.18
CA ILE A 484 -3.43 4.76 -16.55
C ILE A 484 -2.13 5.59 -16.63
N ALA A 485 -2.01 6.65 -15.82
CA ALA A 485 -0.82 7.48 -15.77
C ALA A 485 0.38 6.82 -15.08
N ARG A 486 0.18 5.74 -14.31
CA ARG A 486 1.28 5.01 -13.65
C ARG A 486 2.22 4.36 -14.65
N THR A 487 3.44 4.09 -14.22
CA THR A 487 4.39 3.37 -15.06
C THR A 487 3.85 1.98 -15.40
N CYS A 488 3.92 1.63 -16.68
CA CYS A 488 3.71 0.27 -17.16
C CYS A 488 5.06 -0.19 -17.74
N HIS A 489 5.70 -1.11 -17.03
CA HIS A 489 7.03 -1.58 -17.39
C HIS A 489 6.98 -2.43 -18.66
N THR A 490 7.70 -2.00 -19.68
CA THR A 490 7.85 -2.71 -20.97
C THR A 490 9.16 -3.47 -21.07
N ARG A 491 10.01 -3.38 -20.03
CA ARG A 491 11.29 -4.10 -19.87
C ARG A 491 11.52 -4.41 -18.41
N MET A 492 12.30 -5.45 -18.17
CA MET A 492 12.77 -5.84 -16.85
C MET A 492 13.77 -4.84 -16.25
#